data_5611435870c847635afa3486a59aef9b
#
_entry.id   5611435870c847635afa3486a59aef9b
#
_cell.length_a   1.000
_cell.length_b   1.000
_cell.length_c   1.000
_cell.angle_alpha   90.00
_cell.angle_beta   90.00
_cell.angle_gamma   90.00
#
_symmetry.space_group_name_H-M   'P 1'
#
loop_
_entity.id
_entity.type
_entity.pdbx_description
1 polymer ?
#
loop_
_entity_poly.entity_id
_entity_poly.type
_entity_poly.pdbx_seq_one_letter_code
_entity_poly.pdbx_strand_id
1 'polypeptide(L)'
;MLKSLRFVWWLTKAFILRHGKTIVWTIVISVFMALAGLKILPKLLAAIKPSRAFSTIAMVGKVRSNELPITILFKLSQGLTQIDESGRAIPGLAKSWTVSENGKSYVFDLDKSKIWHDGTPVTAKDINIAIEHVQTEVVDNQTIKFTLEQPYAPFPTVLSKPLFKNRLVGTGNFRLKKLVQNGEFTDSITIEDGSRTEIYKFYLSSADTITALKLGEVDEIADLISINDVPKWNQFEIKPERHLDRYLAVLFNTQDKFLAEKSVRQALAYDIPNKPQDENRVISPISKSSWAYNPLVKPYNWDISQAKELLKGVEEINSVKLEISTFLPYLSRAEEIAAAWTDLGIPTSVKVTLVLPSEFQVLITGQQIPADPDQYVFWHSTQSTNLTKYANPKVDKLLEDGRETLNEDKRQEIYRDFQRFLLEDPPAVFLGHITTYSVFRK
;
A
#
# COMPACT_ATOMS: atom_id res chain seq x y z
N MET A 1 22.89 -26.66 73.07
CA MET A 1 23.14 -26.36 71.64
C MET A 1 24.46 -26.92 71.14
N LEU A 2 25.58 -26.83 71.83
CA LEU A 2 26.90 -27.37 71.38
C LEU A 2 27.02 -28.90 71.28
N LYS A 3 26.24 -29.70 72.01
CA LYS A 3 26.25 -31.18 71.92
C LYS A 3 25.58 -31.68 70.70
N SER A 4 24.55 -30.99 70.15
CA SER A 4 23.86 -31.40 68.90
C SER A 4 24.71 -31.09 67.64
N LEU A 5 25.50 -30.04 67.65
CA LEU A 5 26.40 -29.67 66.57
C LEU A 5 27.56 -30.67 66.41
N ARG A 6 28.14 -31.17 67.56
CA ARG A 6 29.17 -32.20 67.55
C ARG A 6 28.65 -33.54 67.08
N PHE A 7 27.42 -33.88 67.41
CA PHE A 7 26.79 -35.13 66.94
C PHE A 7 26.52 -35.10 65.42
N VAL A 8 25.98 -34.00 64.91
CA VAL A 8 25.74 -33.80 63.47
C VAL A 8 27.08 -33.83 62.72
N TRP A 9 28.13 -33.19 63.24
CA TRP A 9 29.46 -33.20 62.63
C TRP A 9 30.07 -34.61 62.56
N TRP A 10 29.89 -35.42 63.64
CA TRP A 10 30.39 -36.79 63.69
C TRP A 10 29.61 -37.70 62.73
N LEU A 11 28.32 -37.53 62.61
CA LEU A 11 27.45 -38.27 61.75
C LEU A 11 27.72 -37.95 60.26
N THR A 12 27.94 -36.70 59.92
CA THR A 12 28.37 -36.28 58.57
C THR A 12 29.75 -36.78 58.21
N LYS A 13 30.70 -36.76 59.13
CA LYS A 13 32.03 -37.32 58.93
C LYS A 13 32.00 -38.83 58.72
N ALA A 14 31.23 -39.58 59.49
CA ALA A 14 31.07 -41.04 59.35
C ALA A 14 30.37 -41.40 58.02
N PHE A 15 29.38 -40.61 57.59
CA PHE A 15 28.68 -40.78 56.34
C PHE A 15 29.60 -40.53 55.16
N ILE A 16 30.40 -39.46 55.19
CA ILE A 16 31.37 -39.13 54.13
C ILE A 16 32.47 -40.22 54.06
N LEU A 17 32.98 -40.71 55.19
CA LEU A 17 33.98 -41.79 55.20
C LEU A 17 33.44 -43.11 54.67
N ARG A 18 32.15 -43.40 54.88
CA ARG A 18 31.50 -44.65 54.42
C ARG A 18 31.06 -44.58 52.93
N HIS A 19 30.62 -43.40 52.49
CA HIS A 19 30.06 -43.22 51.15
C HIS A 19 30.86 -42.23 50.27
N GLY A 20 32.05 -41.82 50.68
CA GLY A 20 32.84 -40.80 50.03
C GLY A 20 33.12 -41.06 48.55
N LYS A 21 33.45 -42.30 48.22
CA LYS A 21 33.64 -42.66 46.79
C LYS A 21 32.36 -42.49 45.96
N THR A 22 31.21 -42.87 46.50
CA THR A 22 29.93 -42.74 45.82
C THR A 22 29.54 -41.28 45.67
N ILE A 23 29.73 -40.46 46.72
CA ILE A 23 29.47 -39.02 46.71
C ILE A 23 30.35 -38.31 45.66
N VAL A 24 31.65 -38.63 45.62
CA VAL A 24 32.57 -38.04 44.63
C VAL A 24 32.14 -38.42 43.21
N TRP A 25 31.83 -39.69 42.98
CA TRP A 25 31.37 -40.12 41.65
C TRP A 25 30.03 -39.51 41.23
N THR A 26 29.06 -39.36 42.13
CA THR A 26 27.80 -38.66 41.81
C THR A 26 28.02 -37.20 41.50
N ILE A 27 28.89 -36.49 42.24
CA ILE A 27 29.26 -35.10 41.95
C ILE A 27 29.93 -35.00 40.56
N VAL A 28 30.92 -35.88 40.28
CA VAL A 28 31.61 -35.90 38.96
C VAL A 28 30.63 -36.15 37.81
N ILE A 29 29.73 -37.11 37.97
CA ILE A 29 28.72 -37.42 36.95
C ILE A 29 27.73 -36.26 36.78
N SER A 30 27.31 -35.64 37.90
CA SER A 30 26.40 -34.49 37.84
C SER A 30 27.04 -33.29 37.18
N VAL A 31 28.31 -32.98 37.47
CA VAL A 31 29.06 -31.90 36.80
C VAL A 31 29.27 -32.23 35.33
N PHE A 32 29.58 -33.48 34.98
CA PHE A 32 29.74 -33.91 33.60
C PHE A 32 28.41 -33.79 32.82
N MET A 33 27.28 -34.23 33.42
CA MET A 33 25.95 -34.06 32.83
C MET A 33 25.54 -32.61 32.68
N ALA A 34 25.87 -31.75 33.63
CA ALA A 34 25.61 -30.32 33.55
C ALA A 34 26.42 -29.65 32.41
N LEU A 35 27.72 -29.99 32.30
CA LEU A 35 28.58 -29.50 31.24
C LEU A 35 28.19 -30.06 29.85
N ALA A 36 27.78 -31.32 29.77
CA ALA A 36 27.24 -31.91 28.56
C ALA A 36 25.89 -31.26 28.19
N GLY A 37 25.03 -31.00 29.18
CA GLY A 37 23.77 -30.29 28.99
C GLY A 37 23.97 -28.88 28.46
N LEU A 38 24.92 -28.10 29.00
CA LEU A 38 25.26 -26.79 28.52
C LEU A 38 25.76 -26.75 27.05
N LYS A 39 26.42 -27.82 26.58
CA LYS A 39 26.87 -27.92 25.18
C LYS A 39 25.83 -28.54 24.23
N ILE A 40 24.99 -29.41 24.71
CA ILE A 40 24.04 -30.18 23.87
C ILE A 40 22.69 -29.51 23.83
N LEU A 41 22.22 -28.91 24.94
CA LEU A 41 20.92 -28.26 25.05
C LEU A 41 20.73 -27.11 24.05
N PRO A 42 21.72 -26.22 23.83
CA PRO A 42 21.58 -25.16 22.81
C PRO A 42 21.49 -25.72 21.39
N LYS A 43 22.20 -26.84 21.11
CA LYS A 43 22.15 -27.51 19.80
C LYS A 43 20.81 -28.25 19.59
N LEU A 44 20.28 -28.87 20.64
CA LEU A 44 18.96 -29.50 20.64
C LEU A 44 17.85 -28.42 20.53
N LEU A 45 17.93 -27.34 21.26
CA LEU A 45 17.01 -26.22 21.15
C LEU A 45 17.08 -25.54 19.78
N ALA A 46 18.27 -25.44 19.18
CA ALA A 46 18.45 -24.96 17.81
C ALA A 46 17.92 -25.92 16.75
N ALA A 47 17.95 -27.22 17.00
CA ALA A 47 17.37 -28.24 16.12
C ALA A 47 15.85 -28.37 16.27
N ILE A 48 15.29 -27.95 17.42
CA ILE A 48 13.85 -27.84 17.71
C ILE A 48 13.35 -26.44 17.34
N LYS A 49 14.09 -25.65 16.55
CA LYS A 49 13.50 -24.42 15.96
C LYS A 49 12.19 -24.85 15.31
N PRO A 50 11.05 -24.24 15.68
CA PRO A 50 9.81 -24.55 15.02
C PRO A 50 10.06 -24.36 13.52
N SER A 51 9.76 -25.36 12.71
CA SER A 51 9.95 -25.34 11.25
C SER A 51 9.05 -24.27 10.57
N ARG A 52 8.29 -23.52 11.35
CA ARG A 52 7.42 -22.40 10.93
C ARG A 52 7.97 -21.09 11.49
N ALA A 53 8.34 -20.20 10.60
CA ALA A 53 8.60 -18.82 10.99
C ALA A 53 7.26 -18.15 11.36
N PHE A 54 7.19 -17.58 12.56
CA PHE A 54 6.07 -16.73 12.99
C PHE A 54 6.49 -15.29 12.86
N SER A 55 5.64 -14.46 12.28
CA SER A 55 5.80 -13.01 12.26
C SER A 55 4.49 -12.36 12.66
N THR A 56 4.54 -11.47 13.65
CA THR A 56 3.39 -10.67 14.08
C THR A 56 3.59 -9.24 13.58
N ILE A 57 2.70 -8.80 12.71
CA ILE A 57 2.81 -7.55 11.96
C ILE A 57 1.71 -6.59 12.43
N ALA A 58 2.09 -5.40 12.87
CA ALA A 58 1.15 -4.33 13.18
C ALA A 58 0.84 -3.50 11.93
N MET A 59 -0.41 -3.15 11.75
CA MET A 59 -0.88 -2.21 10.74
C MET A 59 -1.74 -1.13 11.39
N VAL A 60 -1.66 0.10 10.87
CA VAL A 60 -2.47 1.23 11.36
C VAL A 60 -3.81 1.24 10.62
N GLY A 61 -4.90 1.38 11.36
CA GLY A 61 -6.25 1.56 10.86
C GLY A 61 -7.27 0.60 11.46
N LYS A 62 -8.51 1.06 11.55
CA LYS A 62 -9.66 0.18 11.79
C LYS A 62 -10.07 -0.48 10.50
N VAL A 63 -10.08 -1.79 10.46
CA VAL A 63 -10.34 -2.59 9.27
C VAL A 63 -11.62 -3.38 9.46
N ARG A 64 -12.60 -3.21 8.57
CA ARG A 64 -13.78 -4.08 8.53
C ARG A 64 -13.42 -5.41 7.86
N SER A 65 -14.17 -6.45 8.15
CA SER A 65 -13.89 -7.79 7.61
C SER A 65 -14.04 -7.90 6.09
N ASN A 66 -14.82 -7.02 5.50
CA ASN A 66 -15.01 -6.89 4.04
C ASN A 66 -14.04 -5.89 3.39
N GLU A 67 -13.20 -5.21 4.18
CA GLU A 67 -12.27 -4.16 3.75
C GLU A 67 -10.83 -4.47 4.15
N LEU A 68 -10.47 -5.76 4.21
CA LEU A 68 -9.11 -6.17 4.54
C LEU A 68 -8.10 -5.55 3.56
N PRO A 69 -6.89 -5.21 4.04
CA PRO A 69 -5.85 -4.66 3.18
C PRO A 69 -5.59 -5.53 1.95
N ILE A 70 -5.54 -4.89 0.79
CA ILE A 70 -5.39 -5.58 -0.49
C ILE A 70 -4.11 -6.42 -0.55
N THR A 71 -3.06 -6.00 0.15
CA THR A 71 -1.79 -6.74 0.28
C THR A 71 -1.97 -8.09 0.96
N ILE A 72 -2.88 -8.20 1.95
CA ILE A 72 -3.24 -9.45 2.60
C ILE A 72 -4.11 -10.29 1.66
N LEU A 73 -5.08 -9.66 0.98
CA LEU A 73 -5.97 -10.36 0.06
C LEU A 73 -5.21 -11.00 -1.12
N PHE A 74 -4.18 -10.35 -1.67
CA PHE A 74 -3.32 -10.92 -2.71
C PHE A 74 -2.47 -12.11 -2.24
N LYS A 75 -2.14 -12.20 -0.95
CA LYS A 75 -1.50 -13.40 -0.40
C LYS A 75 -2.47 -14.58 -0.34
N LEU A 76 -3.76 -14.30 -0.11
CA LEU A 76 -4.81 -15.31 0.04
C LEU A 76 -5.40 -15.78 -1.28
N SER A 77 -5.46 -14.92 -2.31
CA SER A 77 -6.10 -15.28 -3.59
C SER A 77 -5.59 -14.45 -4.77
N GLN A 78 -5.99 -14.87 -5.96
CA GLN A 78 -5.73 -14.21 -7.23
C GLN A 78 -7.04 -13.74 -7.85
N GLY A 79 -6.96 -12.77 -8.78
CA GLY A 79 -8.05 -12.40 -9.67
C GLY A 79 -8.16 -13.32 -10.89
N LEU A 80 -9.14 -13.08 -11.76
CA LEU A 80 -9.16 -13.71 -13.09
C LEU A 80 -7.91 -13.38 -13.87
N THR A 81 -7.43 -12.15 -13.74
CA THR A 81 -6.17 -11.67 -14.25
C THR A 81 -5.23 -11.27 -13.12
N GLN A 82 -4.00 -10.95 -13.42
CA GLN A 82 -3.02 -10.28 -12.58
C GLN A 82 -2.49 -9.06 -13.32
N ILE A 83 -1.74 -8.22 -12.64
CA ILE A 83 -1.13 -7.02 -13.22
C ILE A 83 0.39 -7.21 -13.21
N ASP A 84 1.02 -6.98 -14.36
CA ASP A 84 2.48 -6.94 -14.46
C ASP A 84 3.05 -5.58 -14.01
N GLU A 85 4.38 -5.47 -13.98
CA GLU A 85 5.09 -4.25 -13.55
C GLU A 85 4.80 -3.03 -14.45
N SER A 86 4.34 -3.26 -15.69
CA SER A 86 3.98 -2.20 -16.63
C SER A 86 2.52 -1.76 -16.55
N GLY A 87 1.71 -2.41 -15.71
CA GLY A 87 0.27 -2.15 -15.55
C GLY A 87 -0.62 -2.93 -16.52
N ARG A 88 -0.07 -3.90 -17.28
CA ARG A 88 -0.87 -4.75 -18.17
C ARG A 88 -1.51 -5.89 -17.42
N ALA A 89 -2.72 -6.25 -17.86
CA ALA A 89 -3.35 -7.47 -17.40
C ALA A 89 -2.66 -8.71 -18.00
N ILE A 90 -2.33 -9.67 -17.14
CA ILE A 90 -1.74 -10.97 -17.48
C ILE A 90 -2.58 -12.10 -16.89
N PRO A 91 -2.41 -13.37 -17.32
CA PRO A 91 -3.13 -14.51 -16.78
C PRO A 91 -3.06 -14.63 -15.26
N GLY A 92 -4.22 -14.95 -14.63
CA GLY A 92 -4.37 -15.21 -13.20
C GLY A 92 -5.08 -16.54 -12.95
N LEU A 93 -6.35 -16.51 -12.55
CA LEU A 93 -7.21 -17.71 -12.53
C LEU A 93 -7.67 -18.08 -13.94
N ALA A 94 -7.78 -17.11 -14.84
CA ALA A 94 -7.94 -17.38 -16.27
C ALA A 94 -6.56 -17.57 -16.91
N LYS A 95 -6.44 -18.56 -17.79
CA LYS A 95 -5.24 -18.78 -18.61
C LYS A 95 -5.17 -17.85 -19.81
N SER A 96 -6.32 -17.39 -20.30
CA SER A 96 -6.46 -16.50 -21.47
C SER A 96 -7.85 -15.87 -21.49
N TRP A 97 -7.99 -14.84 -22.31
CA TRP A 97 -9.28 -14.23 -22.63
C TRP A 97 -9.30 -13.71 -24.07
N THR A 98 -10.49 -13.55 -24.61
CA THR A 98 -10.74 -12.91 -25.90
C THR A 98 -11.71 -11.77 -25.72
N VAL A 99 -11.61 -10.75 -26.57
CA VAL A 99 -12.52 -9.61 -26.61
C VAL A 99 -13.18 -9.54 -28.00
N SER A 100 -14.46 -9.22 -28.04
CA SER A 100 -15.16 -8.96 -29.28
C SER A 100 -14.66 -7.69 -29.97
N GLU A 101 -14.78 -7.61 -31.30
CA GLU A 101 -14.35 -6.46 -32.10
C GLU A 101 -14.94 -5.13 -31.61
N ASN A 102 -16.18 -5.17 -31.12
CA ASN A 102 -16.84 -3.97 -30.56
C ASN A 102 -16.46 -3.66 -29.10
N GLY A 103 -15.54 -4.41 -28.48
CA GLY A 103 -15.06 -4.17 -27.12
C GLY A 103 -16.07 -4.39 -26.00
N LYS A 104 -17.25 -4.96 -26.29
CA LYS A 104 -18.34 -5.10 -25.32
C LYS A 104 -18.46 -6.51 -24.71
N SER A 105 -17.79 -7.50 -25.26
CA SER A 105 -17.86 -8.88 -24.76
C SER A 105 -16.48 -9.44 -24.52
N TYR A 106 -16.25 -9.96 -23.32
CA TYR A 106 -15.03 -10.63 -22.91
C TYR A 106 -15.33 -12.06 -22.51
N VAL A 107 -14.59 -13.01 -23.06
CA VAL A 107 -14.70 -14.44 -22.72
C VAL A 107 -13.40 -14.89 -22.10
N PHE A 108 -13.46 -15.37 -20.86
CA PHE A 108 -12.30 -15.85 -20.09
C PHE A 108 -12.32 -17.37 -20.00
N ASP A 109 -11.20 -18.00 -20.36
CA ASP A 109 -10.95 -19.42 -20.17
C ASP A 109 -10.18 -19.65 -18.88
N LEU A 110 -10.76 -20.36 -17.92
CA LEU A 110 -10.12 -20.66 -16.63
C LEU A 110 -8.99 -21.69 -16.78
N ASP A 111 -7.97 -21.55 -15.93
CA ASP A 111 -6.90 -22.52 -15.83
C ASP A 111 -7.35 -23.74 -15.01
N LYS A 112 -7.43 -24.91 -15.64
CA LYS A 112 -7.85 -26.18 -15.02
C LYS A 112 -6.93 -26.65 -13.90
N SER A 113 -5.71 -26.13 -13.82
CA SER A 113 -4.76 -26.48 -12.76
C SER A 113 -5.02 -25.73 -11.45
N LYS A 114 -5.84 -24.70 -11.47
CA LYS A 114 -6.13 -23.89 -10.27
C LYS A 114 -7.10 -24.61 -9.34
N ILE A 115 -6.75 -24.60 -8.06
CA ILE A 115 -7.52 -25.22 -6.98
C ILE A 115 -7.72 -24.24 -5.84
N TRP A 116 -8.90 -24.26 -5.23
CA TRP A 116 -9.19 -23.51 -4.04
C TRP A 116 -8.48 -24.12 -2.81
N HIS A 117 -8.30 -23.35 -1.76
CA HIS A 117 -7.69 -23.82 -0.50
C HIS A 117 -8.45 -25.01 0.15
N ASP A 118 -9.71 -25.23 -0.23
CA ASP A 118 -10.50 -26.40 0.21
C ASP A 118 -10.22 -27.67 -0.61
N GLY A 119 -9.30 -27.59 -1.59
CA GLY A 119 -8.91 -28.71 -2.45
C GLY A 119 -9.81 -28.94 -3.67
N THR A 120 -10.85 -28.14 -3.87
CA THR A 120 -11.76 -28.25 -5.03
C THR A 120 -11.20 -27.49 -6.23
N PRO A 121 -11.42 -27.96 -7.48
CA PRO A 121 -11.04 -27.21 -8.68
C PRO A 121 -11.76 -25.86 -8.78
N VAL A 122 -11.09 -24.87 -9.36
CA VAL A 122 -11.72 -23.58 -9.69
C VAL A 122 -12.63 -23.79 -10.91
N THR A 123 -13.90 -23.40 -10.79
CA THR A 123 -14.88 -23.46 -11.87
C THR A 123 -15.54 -22.09 -12.10
N ALA A 124 -16.10 -21.89 -13.30
CA ALA A 124 -16.78 -20.65 -13.65
C ALA A 124 -17.98 -20.34 -12.72
N LYS A 125 -18.59 -21.37 -12.13
CA LYS A 125 -19.70 -21.24 -11.16
C LYS A 125 -19.25 -20.68 -9.81
N ASP A 126 -17.96 -20.84 -9.46
CA ASP A 126 -17.38 -20.29 -8.22
C ASP A 126 -17.05 -18.80 -8.35
N ILE A 127 -16.99 -18.29 -9.59
CA ILE A 127 -16.62 -16.89 -9.88
C ILE A 127 -17.86 -16.01 -9.71
N ASN A 128 -17.94 -15.36 -8.57
CA ASN A 128 -19.01 -14.40 -8.30
C ASN A 128 -18.45 -12.98 -8.33
N ILE A 129 -18.63 -12.31 -9.47
CA ILE A 129 -18.23 -10.92 -9.69
C ILE A 129 -19.48 -10.12 -10.02
N ALA A 130 -19.85 -9.22 -9.11
CA ALA A 130 -20.92 -8.26 -9.34
C ALA A 130 -20.28 -6.91 -9.71
N ILE A 131 -20.40 -6.53 -10.98
CA ILE A 131 -19.99 -5.21 -11.50
C ILE A 131 -21.26 -4.57 -12.07
N GLU A 132 -21.51 -3.33 -11.67
CA GLU A 132 -22.64 -2.57 -12.17
C GLU A 132 -22.56 -2.43 -13.70
N HIS A 133 -23.68 -2.57 -14.40
CA HIS A 133 -23.77 -2.51 -15.87
C HIS A 133 -22.98 -3.61 -16.61
N VAL A 134 -22.63 -4.73 -15.93
CA VAL A 134 -21.96 -5.89 -16.55
C VAL A 134 -22.81 -7.14 -16.34
N GLN A 135 -23.18 -7.79 -17.43
CA GLN A 135 -23.85 -9.09 -17.41
C GLN A 135 -22.81 -10.20 -17.40
N THR A 136 -22.94 -11.13 -16.46
CA THR A 136 -22.06 -12.30 -16.31
C THR A 136 -22.80 -13.57 -16.69
N GLU A 137 -22.22 -14.38 -17.57
CA GLU A 137 -22.75 -15.64 -18.04
C GLU A 137 -21.74 -16.77 -17.84
N VAL A 138 -22.15 -17.85 -17.18
CA VAL A 138 -21.35 -19.08 -17.10
C VAL A 138 -21.66 -19.92 -18.35
N VAL A 139 -20.72 -19.94 -19.32
CA VAL A 139 -20.87 -20.69 -20.58
C VAL A 139 -20.74 -22.20 -20.33
N ASP A 140 -19.71 -22.57 -19.59
CA ASP A 140 -19.46 -23.93 -19.11
C ASP A 140 -18.63 -23.92 -17.82
N ASN A 141 -18.12 -25.06 -17.36
CA ASN A 141 -17.37 -25.14 -16.09
C ASN A 141 -16.03 -24.37 -16.12
N GLN A 142 -15.50 -24.05 -17.31
CA GLN A 142 -14.19 -23.42 -17.48
C GLN A 142 -14.26 -22.08 -18.19
N THR A 143 -15.44 -21.70 -18.68
CA THR A 143 -15.61 -20.51 -19.53
C THR A 143 -16.64 -19.58 -18.91
N ILE A 144 -16.23 -18.34 -18.69
CA ILE A 144 -17.09 -17.25 -18.18
C ILE A 144 -17.06 -16.10 -19.17
N LYS A 145 -18.24 -15.55 -19.46
CA LYS A 145 -18.43 -14.43 -20.37
C LYS A 145 -18.98 -13.23 -19.63
N PHE A 146 -18.41 -12.06 -19.93
CA PHE A 146 -18.89 -10.76 -19.46
C PHE A 146 -19.36 -9.95 -20.66
N THR A 147 -20.54 -9.34 -20.54
CA THR A 147 -21.10 -8.44 -21.55
C THR A 147 -21.32 -7.07 -20.93
N LEU A 148 -20.71 -6.06 -21.53
CA LEU A 148 -20.69 -4.67 -21.08
C LEU A 148 -21.65 -3.83 -21.94
N GLU A 149 -22.25 -2.80 -21.38
CA GLU A 149 -23.10 -1.87 -22.11
C GLU A 149 -22.30 -1.00 -23.09
N GLN A 150 -21.06 -0.62 -22.71
CA GLN A 150 -20.15 0.17 -23.53
C GLN A 150 -18.77 -0.52 -23.64
N PRO A 151 -18.00 -0.23 -24.70
CA PRO A 151 -16.63 -0.71 -24.78
C PRO A 151 -15.82 -0.23 -23.59
N TYR A 152 -15.01 -1.13 -23.01
CA TYR A 152 -14.18 -0.79 -21.87
C TYR A 152 -12.87 -1.57 -21.89
N ALA A 153 -11.85 -1.01 -22.54
CA ALA A 153 -10.54 -1.63 -22.69
C ALA A 153 -9.83 -1.99 -21.38
N PRO A 154 -9.98 -1.21 -20.27
CA PRO A 154 -9.41 -1.57 -18.96
C PRO A 154 -10.06 -2.79 -18.29
N PHE A 155 -11.12 -3.37 -18.85
CA PHE A 155 -11.91 -4.42 -18.17
C PHE A 155 -11.08 -5.60 -17.63
N PRO A 156 -10.08 -6.14 -18.36
CA PRO A 156 -9.23 -7.20 -17.81
C PRO A 156 -8.46 -6.77 -16.57
N THR A 157 -8.05 -5.50 -16.45
CA THR A 157 -7.36 -4.96 -15.27
C THR A 157 -8.29 -4.89 -14.05
N VAL A 158 -9.57 -4.57 -14.25
CA VAL A 158 -10.57 -4.56 -13.16
C VAL A 158 -10.73 -5.94 -12.54
N LEU A 159 -10.57 -7.00 -13.34
CA LEU A 159 -10.71 -8.39 -12.91
C LEU A 159 -9.46 -8.97 -12.21
N SER A 160 -8.45 -8.13 -11.94
CA SER A 160 -7.25 -8.51 -11.18
C SER A 160 -7.49 -8.58 -9.67
N LYS A 161 -8.60 -8.05 -9.17
CA LYS A 161 -8.95 -8.12 -7.75
C LYS A 161 -9.05 -9.57 -7.27
N PRO A 162 -8.48 -9.92 -6.09
CA PRO A 162 -8.53 -11.27 -5.57
C PRO A 162 -9.96 -11.80 -5.43
N LEU A 163 -10.20 -13.00 -5.92
CA LEU A 163 -11.48 -13.69 -5.87
C LEU A 163 -11.48 -14.79 -4.81
N PHE A 164 -12.61 -14.99 -4.19
CA PHE A 164 -12.80 -15.98 -3.14
C PHE A 164 -14.07 -16.81 -3.40
N LYS A 165 -13.98 -18.12 -3.22
CA LYS A 165 -15.10 -19.02 -3.38
C LYS A 165 -16.18 -18.76 -2.32
N ASN A 166 -15.76 -18.81 -1.04
CA ASN A 166 -16.59 -18.54 0.13
C ASN A 166 -15.75 -17.83 1.18
N ARG A 167 -16.25 -16.75 1.78
CA ARG A 167 -15.51 -15.97 2.77
C ARG A 167 -14.11 -15.62 2.24
N LEU A 168 -13.05 -16.23 2.80
CA LEU A 168 -11.64 -16.03 2.41
C LEU A 168 -10.97 -17.33 1.93
N VAL A 169 -11.75 -18.26 1.34
CA VAL A 169 -11.22 -19.45 0.65
C VAL A 169 -10.74 -19.00 -0.72
N GLY A 170 -9.45 -18.82 -0.85
CA GLY A 170 -8.76 -18.31 -2.04
C GLY A 170 -7.93 -19.38 -2.75
N THR A 171 -7.02 -18.91 -3.61
CA THR A 171 -6.11 -19.74 -4.43
C THR A 171 -4.64 -19.32 -4.25
N GLY A 172 -4.37 -18.39 -3.34
CA GLY A 172 -3.02 -17.87 -3.10
C GLY A 172 -2.13 -18.84 -2.33
N ASN A 173 -0.88 -18.41 -2.12
CA ASN A 173 0.08 -19.23 -1.38
C ASN A 173 -0.26 -19.34 0.11
N PHE A 174 -0.88 -18.31 0.67
CA PHE A 174 -1.34 -18.30 2.05
C PHE A 174 -2.82 -18.64 2.13
N ARG A 175 -3.21 -19.40 3.15
CA ARG A 175 -4.60 -19.68 3.51
C ARG A 175 -4.97 -19.01 4.82
N LEU A 176 -6.23 -18.63 4.96
CA LEU A 176 -6.76 -18.11 6.23
C LEU A 176 -6.73 -19.22 7.29
N LYS A 177 -6.11 -18.94 8.44
CA LYS A 177 -6.11 -19.82 9.62
C LYS A 177 -7.09 -19.32 10.68
N LYS A 178 -7.08 -18.02 10.97
CA LYS A 178 -7.91 -17.41 12.01
C LYS A 178 -8.25 -15.97 11.67
N LEU A 179 -9.48 -15.58 11.93
CA LEU A 179 -9.93 -14.18 11.89
C LEU A 179 -10.54 -13.86 13.26
N VAL A 180 -10.03 -12.82 13.92
CA VAL A 180 -10.55 -12.32 15.19
C VAL A 180 -11.24 -11.00 14.93
N GLN A 181 -12.52 -10.95 15.29
CA GLN A 181 -13.36 -9.78 15.07
C GLN A 181 -13.87 -9.22 16.41
N ASN A 182 -14.05 -7.92 16.44
CA ASN A 182 -14.68 -7.18 17.52
C ASN A 182 -15.79 -6.30 16.92
N GLY A 183 -17.03 -6.78 16.98
CA GLY A 183 -18.15 -6.21 16.24
C GLY A 183 -17.94 -6.35 14.73
N GLU A 184 -18.04 -5.24 14.01
CA GLU A 184 -17.81 -5.17 12.55
C GLU A 184 -16.32 -5.04 12.16
N PHE A 185 -15.42 -4.82 13.13
CA PHE A 185 -14.00 -4.62 12.89
C PHE A 185 -13.20 -5.91 13.12
N THR A 186 -12.10 -6.01 12.39
CA THR A 186 -11.12 -7.09 12.55
C THR A 186 -9.99 -6.61 13.46
N ASP A 187 -9.78 -7.32 14.58
CA ASP A 187 -8.65 -7.08 15.48
C ASP A 187 -7.38 -7.73 14.93
N SER A 188 -7.50 -8.96 14.39
CA SER A 188 -6.37 -9.64 13.78
C SER A 188 -6.79 -10.69 12.76
N ILE A 189 -5.89 -10.94 11.81
CA ILE A 189 -5.99 -12.03 10.84
C ILE A 189 -4.70 -12.85 10.87
N THR A 190 -4.84 -14.17 10.92
CA THR A 190 -3.72 -15.11 10.84
C THR A 190 -3.81 -15.87 9.53
N ILE A 191 -2.73 -15.84 8.76
CA ILE A 191 -2.59 -16.56 7.50
C ILE A 191 -1.34 -17.47 7.54
N GLU A 192 -1.36 -18.57 6.80
CA GLU A 192 -0.22 -19.52 6.75
C GLU A 192 -0.03 -20.10 5.35
N ASP A 193 1.25 -20.38 4.99
CA ASP A 193 1.65 -21.03 3.72
C ASP A 193 2.26 -22.43 3.90
N GLY A 194 2.13 -23.02 5.10
CA GLY A 194 2.74 -24.30 5.45
C GLY A 194 4.13 -24.16 6.10
N SER A 195 4.94 -23.19 5.70
CA SER A 195 6.27 -22.89 6.25
C SER A 195 6.27 -21.66 7.18
N ARG A 196 5.42 -20.69 6.92
CA ARG A 196 5.31 -19.41 7.63
C ARG A 196 3.89 -19.18 8.11
N THR A 197 3.78 -18.49 9.24
CA THR A 197 2.53 -17.99 9.79
C THR A 197 2.69 -16.50 10.02
N GLU A 198 1.84 -15.71 9.39
CA GLU A 198 1.80 -14.26 9.56
C GLU A 198 0.53 -13.88 10.32
N ILE A 199 0.68 -13.06 11.36
CA ILE A 199 -0.40 -12.55 12.20
C ILE A 199 -0.43 -11.04 12.02
N TYR A 200 -1.44 -10.53 11.34
CA TYR A 200 -1.66 -9.10 11.20
C TYR A 200 -2.58 -8.62 12.31
N LYS A 201 -2.13 -7.62 13.05
CA LYS A 201 -2.90 -6.94 14.11
C LYS A 201 -3.16 -5.49 13.70
N PHE A 202 -4.40 -5.04 13.85
CA PHE A 202 -4.81 -3.70 13.45
C PHE A 202 -4.93 -2.79 14.67
N TYR A 203 -4.29 -1.63 14.61
CA TYR A 203 -4.22 -0.64 15.69
C TYR A 203 -4.81 0.69 15.25
N LEU A 204 -5.34 1.46 16.18
CA LEU A 204 -6.01 2.73 15.87
C LEU A 204 -5.05 3.81 15.36
N SER A 205 -3.83 3.81 15.88
CA SER A 205 -2.84 4.86 15.58
C SER A 205 -1.42 4.31 15.43
N SER A 206 -0.55 5.10 14.81
CA SER A 206 0.88 4.82 14.74
C SER A 206 1.51 4.72 16.14
N ALA A 207 1.05 5.52 17.09
CA ALA A 207 1.55 5.49 18.47
C ALA A 207 1.25 4.14 19.15
N ASP A 208 0.08 3.56 18.90
CA ASP A 208 -0.30 2.24 19.41
C ASP A 208 0.57 1.13 18.81
N THR A 209 0.83 1.18 17.48
CA THR A 209 1.72 0.21 16.81
C THR A 209 3.15 0.28 17.34
N ILE A 210 3.67 1.50 17.56
CA ILE A 210 5.01 1.72 18.12
C ILE A 210 5.07 1.21 19.57
N THR A 211 4.01 1.39 20.36
CA THR A 211 3.92 0.86 21.71
C THR A 211 3.92 -0.66 21.71
N ALA A 212 3.12 -1.29 20.85
CA ALA A 212 3.08 -2.74 20.68
C ALA A 212 4.45 -3.32 20.27
N LEU A 213 5.18 -2.64 19.38
CA LEU A 213 6.54 -3.03 18.98
C LEU A 213 7.52 -2.91 20.16
N LYS A 214 7.46 -1.83 20.93
CA LYS A 214 8.30 -1.63 22.14
C LYS A 214 8.06 -2.73 23.17
N LEU A 215 6.82 -3.13 23.40
CA LEU A 215 6.43 -4.17 24.36
C LEU A 215 6.73 -5.60 23.85
N GLY A 216 7.03 -5.78 22.57
CA GLY A 216 7.24 -7.09 21.96
C GLY A 216 5.95 -7.86 21.67
N GLU A 217 4.84 -7.18 21.57
CA GLU A 217 3.55 -7.75 21.15
C GLU A 217 3.50 -8.01 19.65
N VAL A 218 4.35 -7.29 18.90
CA VAL A 218 4.54 -7.45 17.45
C VAL A 218 6.04 -7.43 17.11
N ASP A 219 6.40 -8.09 16.02
CA ASP A 219 7.76 -8.20 15.51
C ASP A 219 8.07 -7.11 14.47
N GLU A 220 7.02 -6.63 13.80
CA GLU A 220 7.09 -5.69 12.69
C GLU A 220 5.94 -4.70 12.75
N ILE A 221 6.20 -3.46 12.33
CA ILE A 221 5.16 -2.51 11.93
C ILE A 221 5.29 -2.31 10.43
N ALA A 222 4.22 -2.52 9.69
CA ALA A 222 4.20 -2.31 8.25
C ALA A 222 3.54 -0.97 7.88
N ASP A 223 3.99 -0.39 6.76
CA ASP A 223 3.34 0.75 6.06
C ASP A 223 3.21 2.04 6.89
N LEU A 224 4.21 2.35 7.75
CA LEU A 224 4.25 3.65 8.45
C LEU A 224 4.58 4.78 7.47
N ILE A 225 3.77 5.84 7.46
CA ILE A 225 4.03 7.03 6.64
C ILE A 225 5.12 7.91 7.24
N SER A 226 5.29 7.91 8.56
CA SER A 226 6.30 8.70 9.28
C SER A 226 7.00 7.86 10.35
N ILE A 227 8.30 8.08 10.50
CA ILE A 227 9.14 7.44 11.52
C ILE A 227 9.57 8.39 12.64
N ASN A 228 9.02 9.61 12.67
CA ASN A 228 9.45 10.64 13.65
C ASN A 228 9.29 10.18 15.09
N ASP A 229 8.26 9.39 15.37
CA ASP A 229 7.96 8.87 16.71
C ASP A 229 8.61 7.51 17.01
N VAL A 230 9.28 6.92 16.01
CA VAL A 230 9.99 5.64 16.19
C VAL A 230 11.29 5.88 16.98
N PRO A 231 11.51 5.21 18.12
CA PRO A 231 12.73 5.39 18.88
C PRO A 231 13.96 4.96 18.08
N LYS A 232 15.03 5.74 18.16
CA LYS A 232 16.34 5.41 17.56
C LYS A 232 17.08 4.37 18.39
N TRP A 233 16.47 3.24 18.69
CA TRP A 233 17.09 2.16 19.45
C TRP A 233 17.77 1.17 18.52
N ASN A 234 18.95 0.68 18.90
CA ASN A 234 19.72 -0.30 18.11
C ASN A 234 18.99 -1.63 17.87
N GLN A 235 17.96 -1.91 18.64
CA GLN A 235 17.11 -3.10 18.53
C GLN A 235 16.06 -3.00 17.42
N PHE A 236 15.90 -1.83 16.80
CA PHE A 236 14.97 -1.63 15.67
C PHE A 236 15.74 -1.45 14.37
N GLU A 237 15.24 -2.05 13.33
CA GLU A 237 15.68 -1.86 11.94
C GLU A 237 14.54 -1.19 11.18
N ILE A 238 14.83 -0.09 10.49
CA ILE A 238 13.86 0.65 9.70
C ILE A 238 14.22 0.45 8.24
N LYS A 239 13.26 -0.05 7.45
CA LYS A 239 13.40 -0.22 6.00
C LYS A 239 12.42 0.69 5.28
N PRO A 240 12.90 1.60 4.43
CA PRO A 240 12.02 2.37 3.55
C PRO A 240 11.46 1.46 2.45
N GLU A 241 10.18 1.64 2.14
CA GLU A 241 9.50 1.00 1.03
C GLU A 241 8.88 2.08 0.15
N ARG A 242 9.31 2.13 -1.11
CA ARG A 242 8.79 3.09 -2.08
C ARG A 242 7.61 2.48 -2.81
N HIS A 243 6.49 3.19 -2.80
CA HIS A 243 5.27 2.78 -3.49
C HIS A 243 5.18 3.45 -4.87
N LEU A 244 5.51 2.71 -5.92
CA LEU A 244 5.42 3.19 -7.31
C LEU A 244 3.97 3.36 -7.79
N ASP A 245 3.03 2.79 -7.06
CA ASP A 245 1.58 2.88 -7.25
C ASP A 245 0.91 4.04 -6.49
N ARG A 246 1.72 4.91 -5.83
CA ARG A 246 1.21 6.06 -5.06
C ARG A 246 2.08 7.28 -5.28
N TYR A 247 1.47 8.45 -5.31
CA TYR A 247 2.18 9.72 -5.34
C TYR A 247 1.60 10.72 -4.35
N LEU A 248 2.41 11.68 -3.94
CA LEU A 248 1.97 12.89 -3.27
C LEU A 248 1.73 13.97 -4.32
N ALA A 249 0.57 14.64 -4.25
CA ALA A 249 0.21 15.72 -5.16
C ALA A 249 -0.32 16.95 -4.43
N VAL A 250 -0.16 18.09 -5.09
CA VAL A 250 -0.82 19.36 -4.78
C VAL A 250 -1.96 19.51 -5.76
N LEU A 251 -3.20 19.47 -5.29
CA LEU A 251 -4.42 19.59 -6.08
C LEU A 251 -4.96 21.01 -5.96
N PHE A 252 -5.29 21.66 -7.08
CA PHE A 252 -5.88 22.98 -7.14
C PHE A 252 -7.39 22.88 -7.40
N ASN A 253 -8.21 23.56 -6.64
CA ASN A 253 -9.61 23.73 -6.99
C ASN A 253 -9.73 24.75 -8.14
N THR A 254 -9.97 24.25 -9.34
CA THR A 254 -10.00 25.10 -10.55
C THR A 254 -11.26 25.98 -10.65
N GLN A 255 -12.22 25.80 -9.73
CA GLN A 255 -13.39 26.69 -9.60
C GLN A 255 -13.15 27.85 -8.61
N ASP A 256 -12.06 27.84 -7.84
CA ASP A 256 -11.67 29.00 -7.05
C ASP A 256 -11.31 30.16 -7.97
N LYS A 257 -11.78 31.37 -7.63
CA LYS A 257 -11.64 32.55 -8.50
C LYS A 257 -10.20 32.83 -8.92
N PHE A 258 -9.25 32.68 -8.01
CA PHE A 258 -7.83 32.91 -8.25
C PHE A 258 -7.15 31.73 -8.93
N LEU A 259 -7.48 30.51 -8.49
CA LEU A 259 -6.94 29.26 -9.06
C LEU A 259 -7.59 28.86 -10.39
N ALA A 260 -8.66 29.52 -10.84
CA ALA A 260 -9.21 29.36 -12.19
C ALA A 260 -8.21 29.79 -13.27
N GLU A 261 -7.36 30.79 -12.96
CA GLU A 261 -6.34 31.28 -13.88
C GLU A 261 -5.21 30.26 -14.08
N LYS A 262 -5.02 29.83 -15.32
CA LYS A 262 -3.96 28.87 -15.69
C LYS A 262 -2.56 29.36 -15.32
N SER A 263 -2.26 30.65 -15.57
CA SER A 263 -0.96 31.26 -15.27
C SER A 263 -0.64 31.21 -13.78
N VAL A 264 -1.63 31.39 -12.92
CA VAL A 264 -1.50 31.28 -11.47
C VAL A 264 -1.13 29.86 -11.07
N ARG A 265 -1.87 28.86 -11.54
CA ARG A 265 -1.58 27.45 -11.22
C ARG A 265 -0.20 27.04 -11.72
N GLN A 266 0.21 27.49 -12.90
CA GLN A 266 1.56 27.27 -13.43
C GLN A 266 2.63 27.95 -12.56
N ALA A 267 2.40 29.20 -12.14
CA ALA A 267 3.33 29.91 -11.26
C ALA A 267 3.51 29.18 -9.92
N LEU A 268 2.41 28.84 -9.27
CA LEU A 268 2.44 28.04 -8.03
C LEU A 268 3.13 26.70 -8.23
N ALA A 269 2.92 26.05 -9.39
CA ALA A 269 3.60 24.79 -9.73
C ALA A 269 5.12 24.96 -9.87
N TYR A 270 5.61 26.03 -10.48
CA TYR A 270 7.05 26.33 -10.58
C TYR A 270 7.67 26.66 -9.24
N ASP A 271 6.95 27.32 -8.33
CA ASP A 271 7.51 27.76 -7.05
C ASP A 271 7.47 26.71 -5.94
N ILE A 272 7.09 25.47 -6.21
CA ILE A 272 7.21 24.38 -5.24
C ILE A 272 8.68 23.96 -5.12
N PRO A 273 9.35 24.17 -3.96
CA PRO A 273 10.74 23.81 -3.76
C PRO A 273 10.93 22.30 -3.55
N ASN A 274 12.18 21.86 -3.48
CA ASN A 274 12.61 20.51 -3.05
C ASN A 274 11.80 19.34 -3.63
N LYS A 275 11.35 19.46 -4.89
CA LYS A 275 10.82 18.30 -5.61
C LYS A 275 11.95 17.28 -5.79
N PRO A 276 11.68 15.98 -5.59
CA PRO A 276 12.69 14.94 -5.85
C PRO A 276 13.30 15.12 -7.25
N GLN A 277 14.60 14.92 -7.38
CA GLN A 277 15.31 15.00 -8.67
C GLN A 277 15.76 13.61 -9.16
N ASP A 278 15.52 12.59 -8.35
CA ASP A 278 15.85 11.19 -8.60
C ASP A 278 14.63 10.40 -9.12
N GLU A 279 14.72 9.11 -9.04
CA GLU A 279 13.64 8.18 -9.41
C GLU A 279 12.35 8.32 -8.57
N ASN A 280 12.39 9.02 -7.42
CA ASN A 280 11.18 9.35 -6.65
C ASN A 280 10.33 10.42 -7.32
N ARG A 281 10.86 11.17 -8.27
CA ARG A 281 10.16 12.25 -8.95
C ARG A 281 8.98 11.71 -9.75
N VAL A 282 7.79 12.23 -9.48
CA VAL A 282 6.57 12.01 -10.27
C VAL A 282 6.22 13.32 -10.98
N ILE A 283 5.98 13.26 -12.27
CA ILE A 283 5.63 14.45 -13.09
C ILE A 283 4.26 14.33 -13.76
N SER A 284 3.59 13.19 -13.62
CA SER A 284 2.36 12.83 -14.33
C SER A 284 1.50 11.92 -13.44
N PRO A 285 0.17 11.88 -13.62
CA PRO A 285 -0.70 10.96 -12.89
C PRO A 285 -0.50 9.48 -13.30
N ILE A 286 0.24 9.23 -14.38
CA ILE A 286 0.56 7.89 -14.86
C ILE A 286 1.98 7.52 -14.42
N SER A 287 2.15 6.33 -13.84
CA SER A 287 3.46 5.85 -13.35
C SER A 287 4.50 5.76 -14.45
N LYS A 288 5.77 6.01 -14.11
CA LYS A 288 6.91 5.82 -15.03
C LYS A 288 7.04 4.39 -15.54
N SER A 289 6.59 3.39 -14.77
CA SER A 289 6.59 1.99 -15.20
C SER A 289 5.46 1.65 -16.18
N SER A 290 4.43 2.50 -16.27
CA SER A 290 3.28 2.24 -17.16
C SER A 290 3.68 2.29 -18.63
N TRP A 291 3.13 1.36 -19.40
CA TRP A 291 3.27 1.34 -20.86
C TRP A 291 2.79 2.61 -21.57
N ALA A 292 1.92 3.40 -20.92
CA ALA A 292 1.37 4.65 -21.45
C ALA A 292 2.07 5.92 -20.94
N TYR A 293 3.15 5.81 -20.15
CA TYR A 293 3.86 6.97 -19.62
C TYR A 293 4.40 7.89 -20.72
N ASN A 294 4.26 9.20 -20.49
CA ASN A 294 4.83 10.23 -21.38
C ASN A 294 5.98 10.98 -20.67
N PRO A 295 7.24 10.72 -21.03
CA PRO A 295 8.39 11.42 -20.43
C PRO A 295 8.55 12.87 -20.92
N LEU A 296 7.83 13.28 -21.97
CA LEU A 296 7.98 14.59 -22.62
C LEU A 296 7.02 15.64 -22.06
N VAL A 297 6.30 15.35 -20.99
CA VAL A 297 5.41 16.32 -20.35
C VAL A 297 6.19 17.38 -19.56
N LYS A 298 5.54 18.51 -19.30
CA LYS A 298 6.10 19.62 -18.56
C LYS A 298 6.41 19.23 -17.10
N PRO A 299 7.65 19.25 -16.63
CA PRO A 299 8.01 18.72 -15.32
C PRO A 299 7.79 19.71 -14.17
N TYR A 300 7.54 21.01 -14.45
CA TYR A 300 7.46 22.08 -13.45
C TYR A 300 8.60 22.03 -12.43
N ASN A 301 9.84 22.02 -12.92
CA ASN A 301 11.02 22.15 -12.06
C ASN A 301 10.98 23.49 -11.32
N TRP A 302 11.58 23.54 -10.13
CA TRP A 302 11.59 24.76 -9.33
C TRP A 302 12.27 25.91 -10.08
N ASP A 303 11.53 26.98 -10.34
CA ASP A 303 11.96 28.18 -11.07
C ASP A 303 11.15 29.40 -10.63
N ILE A 304 11.67 30.11 -9.63
CA ILE A 304 11.05 31.33 -9.08
C ILE A 304 10.94 32.43 -10.15
N SER A 305 11.91 32.53 -11.06
CA SER A 305 11.91 33.55 -12.11
C SER A 305 10.74 33.36 -13.06
N GLN A 306 10.53 32.10 -13.49
CA GLN A 306 9.39 31.73 -14.32
C GLN A 306 8.07 31.92 -13.57
N ALA A 307 8.00 31.58 -12.26
CA ALA A 307 6.82 31.80 -11.45
C ALA A 307 6.44 33.30 -11.39
N LYS A 308 7.41 34.16 -11.12
CA LYS A 308 7.19 35.62 -11.09
C LYS A 308 6.76 36.17 -12.46
N GLU A 309 7.32 35.66 -13.55
CA GLU A 309 6.94 36.09 -14.90
C GLU A 309 5.47 35.77 -15.21
N LEU A 310 5.03 34.55 -14.85
CA LEU A 310 3.65 34.10 -15.04
C LEU A 310 2.62 34.90 -14.20
N LEU A 311 3.06 35.48 -13.10
CA LEU A 311 2.20 36.34 -12.24
C LEU A 311 2.17 37.78 -12.66
N LYS A 312 3.03 38.23 -13.61
CA LYS A 312 2.95 39.58 -14.15
C LYS A 312 1.63 39.78 -14.85
N GLY A 313 0.89 40.80 -14.40
CA GLY A 313 -0.42 41.14 -14.97
C GLY A 313 -1.60 40.34 -14.39
N VAL A 314 -1.38 39.48 -13.41
CA VAL A 314 -2.47 38.90 -12.62
C VAL A 314 -2.96 39.98 -11.63
N GLU A 315 -4.20 40.43 -11.83
CA GLU A 315 -4.84 41.40 -10.94
C GLU A 315 -5.07 40.76 -9.54
N GLU A 316 -5.04 41.60 -8.48
CA GLU A 316 -5.38 41.23 -7.11
C GLU A 316 -4.41 40.28 -6.39
N ILE A 317 -3.21 39.99 -6.88
CA ILE A 317 -2.25 39.08 -6.26
C ILE A 317 -2.02 39.37 -4.75
N ASN A 318 -1.93 40.66 -4.39
CA ASN A 318 -1.68 41.11 -3.01
C ASN A 318 -2.91 41.01 -2.08
N SER A 319 -4.09 40.77 -2.62
CA SER A 319 -5.34 40.67 -1.86
C SER A 319 -5.78 39.23 -1.62
N VAL A 320 -5.18 38.28 -2.33
CA VAL A 320 -5.51 36.87 -2.23
C VAL A 320 -4.81 36.23 -1.02
N LYS A 321 -5.55 35.38 -0.31
CA LYS A 321 -5.01 34.49 0.71
C LYS A 321 -5.36 33.05 0.31
N LEU A 322 -4.37 32.18 0.23
CA LEU A 322 -4.57 30.77 -0.02
C LEU A 322 -4.58 29.96 1.27
N GLU A 323 -5.40 28.93 1.32
CA GLU A 323 -5.39 27.91 2.35
C GLU A 323 -5.02 26.57 1.72
N ILE A 324 -3.94 25.95 2.20
CA ILE A 324 -3.57 24.58 1.87
C ILE A 324 -4.18 23.66 2.92
N SER A 325 -5.15 22.85 2.54
CA SER A 325 -5.64 21.74 3.34
C SER A 325 -4.71 20.54 3.18
N THR A 326 -4.39 19.84 4.28
CA THR A 326 -3.56 18.66 4.23
C THR A 326 -3.83 17.72 5.41
N PHE A 327 -3.31 16.50 5.34
CA PHE A 327 -3.31 15.53 6.43
C PHE A 327 -2.03 15.62 7.25
N LEU A 328 -2.10 15.24 8.52
CA LEU A 328 -0.97 15.34 9.45
C LEU A 328 0.36 14.77 8.92
N PRO A 329 0.41 13.61 8.24
CA PRO A 329 1.66 13.08 7.70
C PRO A 329 2.35 13.97 6.66
N TYR A 330 1.62 14.87 6.00
CA TYR A 330 2.13 15.76 4.96
C TYR A 330 2.26 17.22 5.41
N LEU A 331 2.04 17.51 6.72
CA LEU A 331 2.03 18.87 7.28
C LEU A 331 3.34 19.61 6.97
N SER A 332 4.48 19.02 7.27
CA SER A 332 5.78 19.66 7.04
C SER A 332 5.99 20.04 5.56
N ARG A 333 5.51 19.19 4.64
CA ARG A 333 5.58 19.49 3.21
C ARG A 333 4.64 20.63 2.80
N ALA A 334 3.46 20.68 3.40
CA ALA A 334 2.50 21.76 3.16
C ALA A 334 3.02 23.11 3.69
N GLU A 335 3.65 23.11 4.87
CA GLU A 335 4.26 24.32 5.46
C GLU A 335 5.41 24.85 4.60
N GLU A 336 6.27 23.96 4.08
CA GLU A 336 7.34 24.32 3.15
C GLU A 336 6.81 24.98 1.88
N ILE A 337 5.75 24.44 1.28
CA ILE A 337 5.10 25.00 0.08
C ILE A 337 4.42 26.32 0.40
N ALA A 338 3.73 26.42 1.55
CA ALA A 338 3.06 27.65 1.97
C ALA A 338 4.06 28.80 2.20
N ALA A 339 5.23 28.50 2.77
CA ALA A 339 6.30 29.48 2.94
C ALA A 339 6.81 29.98 1.59
N ALA A 340 7.10 29.09 0.62
CA ALA A 340 7.56 29.47 -0.71
C ALA A 340 6.53 30.39 -1.42
N TRP A 341 5.25 30.02 -1.41
CA TRP A 341 4.21 30.83 -2.04
C TRP A 341 3.99 32.17 -1.33
N THR A 342 4.19 32.24 -0.01
CA THR A 342 4.16 33.48 0.74
C THR A 342 5.33 34.39 0.34
N ASP A 343 6.54 33.84 0.15
CA ASP A 343 7.72 34.56 -0.34
C ASP A 343 7.57 35.00 -1.82
N LEU A 344 6.77 34.28 -2.60
CA LEU A 344 6.40 34.66 -3.97
C LEU A 344 5.41 35.87 -3.99
N GLY A 345 4.83 36.23 -2.84
CA GLY A 345 3.89 37.34 -2.68
C GLY A 345 2.43 36.89 -2.53
N ILE A 346 2.16 35.59 -2.35
CA ILE A 346 0.81 35.03 -2.16
C ILE A 346 0.68 34.50 -0.73
N PRO A 347 0.15 35.28 0.24
CA PRO A 347 -0.01 34.83 1.62
C PRO A 347 -0.74 33.50 1.70
N THR A 348 -0.09 32.50 2.24
CA THR A 348 -0.61 31.11 2.25
C THR A 348 -0.56 30.53 3.66
N SER A 349 -1.68 29.96 4.11
CA SER A 349 -1.82 29.28 5.40
C SER A 349 -2.00 27.77 5.21
N VAL A 350 -1.75 27.00 6.27
CA VAL A 350 -1.93 25.56 6.25
C VAL A 350 -2.99 25.15 7.28
N LYS A 351 -3.89 24.27 6.86
CA LYS A 351 -4.94 23.68 7.68
C LYS A 351 -4.85 22.15 7.67
N VAL A 352 -4.66 21.55 8.84
CA VAL A 352 -4.68 20.10 8.99
C VAL A 352 -6.11 19.60 9.10
N THR A 353 -6.43 18.56 8.35
CA THR A 353 -7.75 17.89 8.37
C THR A 353 -7.60 16.42 8.71
N LEU A 354 -8.62 15.84 9.33
CA LEU A 354 -8.65 14.40 9.68
C LEU A 354 -9.38 13.56 8.61
N VAL A 355 -10.22 14.20 7.82
CA VAL A 355 -11.00 13.60 6.73
C VAL A 355 -10.84 14.43 5.48
N LEU A 356 -11.13 13.83 4.33
CA LEU A 356 -11.13 14.56 3.05
C LEU A 356 -12.11 15.74 3.14
N PRO A 357 -11.65 16.98 2.97
CA PRO A 357 -12.54 18.13 3.04
C PRO A 357 -13.48 18.15 1.83
N SER A 358 -14.74 18.53 2.05
CA SER A 358 -15.72 18.71 0.97
C SER A 358 -15.38 19.90 0.07
N GLU A 359 -14.73 20.92 0.64
CA GLU A 359 -14.29 22.12 -0.06
C GLU A 359 -12.86 22.48 0.37
N PHE A 360 -12.07 22.97 -0.57
CA PHE A 360 -10.70 23.44 -0.37
C PHE A 360 -10.30 24.36 -1.52
N GLN A 361 -9.30 25.21 -1.33
CA GLN A 361 -8.62 25.92 -2.40
C GLN A 361 -7.47 25.06 -2.96
N VAL A 362 -6.58 24.62 -2.07
CA VAL A 362 -5.48 23.72 -2.38
C VAL A 362 -5.52 22.53 -1.43
N LEU A 363 -5.32 21.31 -1.96
CA LEU A 363 -5.24 20.10 -1.16
C LEU A 363 -3.93 19.38 -1.42
N ILE A 364 -3.16 19.08 -0.37
CA ILE A 364 -1.99 18.21 -0.47
C ILE A 364 -2.36 16.85 0.09
N THR A 365 -2.32 15.84 -0.78
CA THR A 365 -2.73 14.48 -0.43
C THR A 365 -1.96 13.41 -1.22
N GLY A 366 -1.88 12.22 -0.62
CA GLY A 366 -1.46 11.03 -1.34
C GLY A 366 -2.60 10.47 -2.19
N GLN A 367 -2.27 9.97 -3.36
CA GLN A 367 -3.22 9.32 -4.27
C GLN A 367 -2.64 8.04 -4.84
N GLN A 368 -3.47 7.00 -4.94
CA GLN A 368 -3.10 5.76 -5.60
C GLN A 368 -3.19 5.92 -7.13
N ILE A 369 -2.21 5.39 -7.83
CA ILE A 369 -2.15 5.35 -9.29
C ILE A 369 -2.85 4.05 -9.74
N PRO A 370 -3.85 4.11 -10.61
CA PRO A 370 -4.42 2.91 -11.22
C PRO A 370 -3.35 2.15 -12.01
N ALA A 371 -3.43 0.82 -12.02
CA ALA A 371 -2.53 -0.02 -12.81
C ALA A 371 -2.73 0.22 -14.31
N ASP A 372 -3.99 0.23 -14.77
CA ASP A 372 -4.33 0.70 -16.12
C ASP A 372 -4.21 2.23 -16.18
N PRO A 373 -3.72 2.82 -17.28
CA PRO A 373 -3.61 4.27 -17.45
C PRO A 373 -4.96 5.01 -17.51
N ASP A 374 -6.08 4.32 -17.32
CA ASP A 374 -7.42 4.94 -17.23
C ASP A 374 -7.50 5.88 -16.02
N GLN A 375 -7.55 7.16 -16.31
CA GLN A 375 -7.59 8.24 -15.33
C GLN A 375 -8.97 8.94 -15.28
N TYR A 376 -9.98 8.37 -15.91
CA TYR A 376 -11.32 8.97 -16.06
C TYR A 376 -11.94 9.37 -14.72
N VAL A 377 -11.91 8.47 -13.74
CA VAL A 377 -12.51 8.70 -12.42
C VAL A 377 -11.88 9.87 -11.65
N PHE A 378 -10.66 10.27 -12.00
CA PHE A 378 -9.93 11.35 -11.30
C PHE A 378 -10.00 12.69 -12.01
N TRP A 379 -10.07 12.70 -13.35
CA TRP A 379 -9.87 13.92 -14.13
C TRP A 379 -11.03 14.29 -15.07
N HIS A 380 -11.97 13.38 -15.34
CA HIS A 380 -13.11 13.70 -16.19
C HIS A 380 -14.08 14.64 -15.47
N SER A 381 -14.55 15.69 -16.17
CA SER A 381 -15.34 16.77 -15.59
C SER A 381 -16.65 16.32 -14.95
N THR A 382 -17.26 15.23 -15.43
CA THR A 382 -18.52 14.68 -14.88
C THR A 382 -18.34 13.88 -13.61
N GLN A 383 -17.11 13.55 -13.20
CA GLN A 383 -16.87 12.65 -12.08
C GLN A 383 -16.86 13.43 -10.75
N SER A 384 -17.65 12.98 -9.79
CA SER A 384 -17.66 13.52 -8.42
C SER A 384 -16.33 13.28 -7.68
N THR A 385 -15.54 12.30 -8.11
CA THR A 385 -14.20 11.99 -7.61
C THR A 385 -13.10 12.86 -8.19
N ASN A 386 -13.41 13.71 -9.19
CA ASN A 386 -12.52 14.76 -9.66
C ASN A 386 -12.45 15.89 -8.62
N LEU A 387 -11.53 15.75 -7.67
CA LEU A 387 -11.38 16.67 -6.54
C LEU A 387 -11.02 18.08 -6.97
N THR A 388 -10.32 18.23 -8.09
CA THR A 388 -9.86 19.52 -8.61
C THR A 388 -10.95 20.33 -9.30
N LYS A 389 -12.10 19.73 -9.56
CA LYS A 389 -13.19 20.32 -10.37
C LYS A 389 -12.74 20.77 -11.77
N TYR A 390 -11.61 20.20 -12.24
CA TYR A 390 -11.07 20.53 -13.55
C TYR A 390 -12.04 20.12 -14.66
N ALA A 391 -12.25 20.99 -15.60
CA ALA A 391 -13.14 20.78 -16.74
C ALA A 391 -12.44 21.24 -18.02
N ASN A 392 -12.08 20.29 -18.87
CA ASN A 392 -11.47 20.56 -20.16
C ASN A 392 -12.00 19.57 -21.19
N PRO A 393 -12.79 20.02 -22.18
CA PRO A 393 -13.42 19.13 -23.17
C PRO A 393 -12.42 18.24 -23.93
N LYS A 394 -11.19 18.73 -24.15
CA LYS A 394 -10.15 17.94 -24.83
C LYS A 394 -9.66 16.80 -23.95
N VAL A 395 -9.45 17.08 -22.66
CA VAL A 395 -9.04 16.08 -21.67
C VAL A 395 -10.15 15.06 -21.47
N ASP A 396 -11.40 15.52 -21.32
CA ASP A 396 -12.56 14.64 -21.19
C ASP A 396 -12.65 13.66 -22.38
N LYS A 397 -12.54 14.18 -23.60
CA LYS A 397 -12.58 13.35 -24.81
C LYS A 397 -11.45 12.33 -24.88
N LEU A 398 -10.23 12.71 -24.49
CA LEU A 398 -9.10 11.79 -24.47
C LEU A 398 -9.30 10.66 -23.42
N LEU A 399 -9.92 10.97 -22.28
CA LEU A 399 -10.26 9.97 -21.27
C LEU A 399 -11.34 9.01 -21.73
N GLU A 400 -12.36 9.49 -22.42
CA GLU A 400 -13.40 8.67 -23.07
C GLU A 400 -12.79 7.74 -24.13
N ASP A 401 -12.05 8.31 -25.09
CA ASP A 401 -11.42 7.56 -26.19
C ASP A 401 -10.43 6.51 -25.65
N GLY A 402 -9.66 6.84 -24.60
CA GLY A 402 -8.73 5.92 -23.96
C GLY A 402 -9.41 4.72 -23.31
N ARG A 403 -10.65 4.85 -22.83
CA ARG A 403 -11.45 3.75 -22.31
C ARG A 403 -12.00 2.83 -23.38
N GLU A 404 -12.40 3.38 -24.51
CA GLU A 404 -13.08 2.64 -25.57
C GLU A 404 -12.12 1.98 -26.56
N THR A 405 -10.90 2.50 -26.69
CA THR A 405 -9.90 2.04 -27.64
C THR A 405 -9.26 0.74 -27.19
N LEU A 406 -9.44 -0.36 -27.95
CA LEU A 406 -8.85 -1.68 -27.63
C LEU A 406 -7.39 -1.81 -28.07
N ASN A 407 -7.00 -1.13 -29.15
CA ASN A 407 -5.64 -1.20 -29.68
C ASN A 407 -4.67 -0.46 -28.74
N GLU A 408 -3.68 -1.16 -28.18
CA GLU A 408 -2.76 -0.63 -27.15
C GLU A 408 -1.93 0.53 -27.68
N ASP A 409 -1.40 0.46 -28.92
CA ASP A 409 -0.58 1.54 -29.48
C ASP A 409 -1.35 2.85 -29.60
N LYS A 410 -2.60 2.78 -30.10
CA LYS A 410 -3.49 3.94 -30.17
C LYS A 410 -3.86 4.45 -28.79
N ARG A 411 -4.14 3.54 -27.84
CA ARG A 411 -4.38 3.91 -26.45
C ARG A 411 -3.17 4.63 -25.83
N GLN A 412 -1.97 4.18 -26.14
CA GLN A 412 -0.73 4.83 -25.67
C GLN A 412 -0.63 6.27 -26.17
N GLU A 413 -0.91 6.51 -27.46
CA GLU A 413 -0.93 7.86 -28.05
C GLU A 413 -1.96 8.74 -27.34
N ILE A 414 -3.18 8.23 -27.13
CA ILE A 414 -4.26 8.95 -26.45
C ILE A 414 -3.84 9.35 -25.03
N TYR A 415 -3.27 8.42 -24.23
CA TYR A 415 -2.86 8.74 -22.87
C TYR A 415 -1.60 9.60 -22.79
N ARG A 416 -0.72 9.57 -23.79
CA ARG A 416 0.38 10.52 -23.90
C ARG A 416 -0.13 11.95 -24.17
N ASP A 417 -1.12 12.09 -25.04
CA ASP A 417 -1.78 13.37 -25.28
C ASP A 417 -2.57 13.85 -24.05
N PHE A 418 -3.29 12.95 -23.37
CA PHE A 418 -3.95 13.27 -22.10
C PHE A 418 -2.97 13.89 -21.10
N GLN A 419 -1.84 13.24 -20.84
CA GLN A 419 -0.82 13.74 -19.92
C GLN A 419 -0.29 15.12 -20.35
N ARG A 420 -0.05 15.30 -21.64
CA ARG A 420 0.41 16.59 -22.16
C ARG A 420 -0.59 17.70 -21.91
N PHE A 421 -1.86 17.51 -22.28
CA PHE A 421 -2.90 18.54 -22.12
C PHE A 421 -3.19 18.83 -20.65
N LEU A 422 -3.25 17.80 -19.80
CA LEU A 422 -3.44 17.96 -18.36
C LEU A 422 -2.33 18.80 -17.72
N LEU A 423 -1.08 18.63 -18.14
CA LEU A 423 0.07 19.33 -17.57
C LEU A 423 0.41 20.65 -18.25
N GLU A 424 -0.13 20.91 -19.43
CA GLU A 424 -0.12 22.25 -20.01
C GLU A 424 -1.05 23.22 -19.28
N ASP A 425 -2.14 22.72 -18.71
CA ASP A 425 -3.11 23.46 -17.93
C ASP A 425 -3.32 22.76 -16.57
N PRO A 426 -2.34 22.82 -15.65
CA PRO A 426 -2.23 21.89 -14.55
C PRO A 426 -3.30 22.09 -13.48
N PRO A 427 -4.23 21.15 -13.28
CA PRO A 427 -5.10 21.14 -12.11
C PRO A 427 -4.39 20.56 -10.88
N ALA A 428 -3.21 20.00 -11.07
CA ALA A 428 -2.39 19.40 -10.00
C ALA A 428 -0.90 19.48 -10.30
N VAL A 429 -0.10 19.42 -9.25
CA VAL A 429 1.35 19.20 -9.33
C VAL A 429 1.69 17.88 -8.66
N PHE A 430 2.28 16.97 -9.41
CA PHE A 430 2.76 15.69 -8.91
C PHE A 430 4.15 15.90 -8.32
N LEU A 431 4.37 15.47 -7.08
CA LEU A 431 5.62 15.73 -6.36
C LEU A 431 6.57 14.54 -6.44
N GLY A 432 6.20 13.44 -5.83
CA GLY A 432 7.05 12.25 -5.75
C GLY A 432 6.26 11.03 -5.30
N HIS A 433 6.87 9.86 -5.44
CA HIS A 433 6.32 8.63 -4.89
C HIS A 433 6.26 8.69 -3.36
N ILE A 434 5.23 8.09 -2.78
CA ILE A 434 5.10 7.98 -1.34
C ILE A 434 6.04 6.87 -0.88
N THR A 435 6.88 7.19 0.11
CA THR A 435 7.70 6.21 0.83
C THR A 435 7.05 5.93 2.17
N THR A 436 6.82 4.68 2.48
CA THR A 436 6.46 4.22 3.81
C THR A 436 7.62 3.46 4.42
N TYR A 437 7.48 3.07 5.67
CA TYR A 437 8.55 2.43 6.40
C TYR A 437 8.04 1.19 7.12
N SER A 438 8.75 0.08 6.94
CA SER A 438 8.60 -1.09 7.79
C SER A 438 9.62 -1.02 8.92
N VAL A 439 9.18 -1.23 10.17
CA VAL A 439 10.02 -1.20 11.37
C VAL A 439 10.05 -2.59 11.97
N PHE A 440 11.22 -3.18 12.05
CA PHE A 440 11.44 -4.55 12.54
C PHE A 440 12.13 -4.53 13.90
N ARG A 441 11.76 -5.48 14.75
CA ARG A 441 12.54 -5.82 15.94
C ARG A 441 13.65 -6.81 15.53
N LYS A 442 14.92 -6.50 15.89
CA LYS A 442 16.08 -7.38 15.66
C LYS A 442 16.14 -8.52 16.66
#